data_d1b5804f66379aeba2e5557e2fc7daa6
#
_entry.id   d1b5804f66379aeba2e5557e2fc7daa6
#
_cell.length_a   1.000
_cell.length_b   1.000
_cell.length_c   1.000
_cell.angle_alpha   90.00
_cell.angle_beta   90.00
_cell.angle_gamma   90.00
#
_symmetry.space_group_name_H-M   'P 1'
#
loop_
_entity.id
_entity.type
_entity.pdbx_description
1 polymer ?
#
loop_
_entity_poly.entity_id
_entity_poly.type
_entity_poly.pdbx_seq_one_letter_code
_entity_poly.pdbx_strand_id
1 'polypeptide(L)'
;MRAQTANATIGNKREESNMGQFHATTIVAVRRSADDICIGGDGQVTMGETTIMKHGAKKVRKIYKNSVLTGFAGSVSDAFSLTEKFEKKLEEHSGNLRRAAVALAQLWRSDKAMRNLEALMIAADKESLLVISGNGEVIEPDEDFIAIGSGGNYAYAAATALFKHTDMKAEEIVKEALRIASSICVYTNDNISVEKL
;
A
#
# COMPACT_ATOMS: atom_id res chain seq x y z
N MET A 1 -35.83 13.28 -52.11
CA MET A 1 -35.71 13.01 -50.68
C MET A 1 -34.56 12.00 -50.48
N ARG A 2 -33.40 12.46 -50.04
CA ARG A 2 -32.23 11.63 -49.76
C ARG A 2 -32.06 11.63 -48.24
N ALA A 3 -32.21 10.47 -47.61
CA ALA A 3 -31.87 10.26 -46.21
C ALA A 3 -30.37 10.04 -46.08
N GLN A 4 -29.69 10.89 -45.34
CA GLN A 4 -28.30 10.71 -44.94
C GLN A 4 -28.27 9.86 -43.70
N THR A 5 -27.66 8.68 -43.82
CA THR A 5 -27.28 7.83 -42.67
C THR A 5 -26.00 8.39 -42.07
N ALA A 6 -26.10 8.91 -40.85
CA ALA A 6 -24.94 9.28 -40.02
C ALA A 6 -24.40 8.00 -39.36
N ASN A 7 -23.22 7.54 -39.81
CA ASN A 7 -22.43 6.54 -39.13
C ASN A 7 -21.76 7.18 -37.90
N ALA A 8 -22.22 6.82 -36.73
CA ALA A 8 -21.53 7.14 -35.48
C ALA A 8 -20.42 6.09 -35.24
N THR A 9 -19.21 6.46 -35.57
CA THR A 9 -18.00 5.71 -35.18
C THR A 9 -17.69 6.07 -33.74
N ILE A 10 -18.21 5.31 -32.77
CA ILE A 10 -17.75 5.35 -31.38
C ILE A 10 -16.60 4.34 -31.30
N GLY A 11 -15.40 4.84 -31.56
CA GLY A 11 -14.18 4.04 -31.54
C GLY A 11 -13.65 3.81 -30.14
N ASN A 12 -13.49 2.61 -29.83
CA ASN A 12 -12.45 1.90 -29.10
C ASN A 12 -11.18 2.75 -28.82
N LYS A 13 -11.12 3.39 -27.66
CA LYS A 13 -9.91 4.02 -27.13
C LYS A 13 -9.59 3.62 -25.68
N ARG A 14 -10.23 2.60 -25.12
CA ARG A 14 -10.01 2.16 -23.73
C ARG A 14 -9.33 0.81 -23.55
N GLU A 15 -9.07 0.04 -24.61
CA GLU A 15 -8.51 -1.31 -24.48
C GLU A 15 -6.99 -1.42 -24.65
N GLU A 16 -6.29 -0.38 -25.12
CA GLU A 16 -4.85 -0.50 -25.41
C GLU A 16 -3.90 -0.12 -24.28
N SER A 17 -4.38 0.36 -23.11
CA SER A 17 -3.51 0.80 -22.02
C SER A 17 -3.32 -0.19 -20.87
N ASN A 18 -3.95 -1.38 -20.91
CA ASN A 18 -4.00 -2.27 -19.73
C ASN A 18 -3.05 -3.48 -19.75
N MET A 19 -2.28 -3.67 -20.82
CA MET A 19 -1.40 -4.85 -20.96
C MET A 19 -0.04 -4.76 -20.26
N GLY A 20 0.23 -3.77 -19.46
CA GLY A 20 1.54 -3.60 -18.79
C GLY A 20 1.51 -3.18 -17.33
N GLN A 21 0.35 -2.95 -16.73
CA GLN A 21 0.27 -2.55 -15.33
C GLN A 21 0.35 -3.76 -14.40
N PHE A 22 1.34 -3.76 -13.50
CA PHE A 22 1.42 -4.72 -12.40
C PHE A 22 0.51 -4.25 -11.27
N HIS A 23 -0.52 -5.03 -11.01
CA HIS A 23 -1.42 -4.81 -9.88
C HIS A 23 -1.32 -5.99 -8.94
N ALA A 24 -1.66 -5.80 -7.75
CA ALA A 24 -1.93 -6.69 -6.66
C ALA A 24 -1.03 -6.40 -5.46
N THR A 25 -1.64 -5.81 -4.48
CA THR A 25 -0.99 -5.62 -3.18
C THR A 25 -2.07 -5.36 -2.16
N THR A 26 -1.97 -6.03 -1.04
CA THR A 26 -2.71 -5.67 0.16
C THR A 26 -1.72 -5.51 1.30
N ILE A 27 -1.71 -4.36 1.94
CA ILE A 27 -0.88 -4.05 3.09
C ILE A 27 -1.79 -3.68 4.25
N VAL A 28 -1.49 -4.20 5.43
CA VAL A 28 -2.17 -3.87 6.70
C VAL A 28 -1.12 -3.47 7.72
N ALA A 29 -1.37 -2.42 8.46
CA ALA A 29 -0.58 -2.05 9.63
C ALA A 29 -1.50 -1.86 10.84
N VAL A 30 -1.03 -2.32 11.99
CA VAL A 30 -1.73 -2.23 13.28
C VAL A 30 -0.72 -1.80 14.34
N ARG A 31 -1.11 -0.86 15.18
CA ARG A 31 -0.38 -0.39 16.35
C ARG A 31 -1.28 -0.50 17.59
N ARG A 32 -1.11 -1.54 18.37
CA ARG A 32 -1.84 -1.72 19.65
C ARG A 32 -1.26 -0.87 20.78
N SER A 33 0.06 -0.70 20.75
CA SER A 33 0.84 0.13 21.69
C SER A 33 2.19 0.47 21.07
N ALA A 34 3.02 1.25 21.78
CA ALA A 34 4.39 1.56 21.33
C ALA A 34 5.29 0.32 21.20
N ASP A 35 4.96 -0.79 21.86
CA ASP A 35 5.74 -2.03 21.87
C ASP A 35 5.01 -3.20 21.16
N ASP A 36 3.87 -2.94 20.55
CA ASP A 36 3.09 -3.93 19.77
C ASP A 36 2.62 -3.31 18.45
N ILE A 37 3.54 -3.25 17.50
CA ILE A 37 3.33 -2.68 16.17
C ILE A 37 3.70 -3.72 15.12
N CYS A 38 2.82 -3.96 14.18
CA CYS A 38 3.04 -4.89 13.08
C CYS A 38 2.54 -4.31 11.76
N ILE A 39 3.28 -4.56 10.70
CA ILE A 39 2.85 -4.37 9.33
C ILE A 39 2.97 -5.70 8.59
N GLY A 40 2.01 -5.97 7.72
CA GLY A 40 2.05 -7.16 6.88
C GLY A 40 1.54 -6.88 5.47
N GLY A 41 1.91 -7.75 4.57
CA GLY A 41 1.45 -7.72 3.19
C GLY A 41 1.34 -9.11 2.61
N ASP A 42 0.45 -9.26 1.63
CA ASP A 42 0.36 -10.45 0.80
C ASP A 42 1.53 -10.56 -0.17
N GLY A 43 1.72 -11.72 -0.79
CA GLY A 43 2.84 -11.97 -1.71
C GLY A 43 2.50 -11.94 -3.19
N GLN A 44 1.26 -11.67 -3.59
CA GLN A 44 0.85 -11.76 -4.98
C GLN A 44 1.33 -10.59 -5.82
N VAL A 45 1.86 -10.88 -7.01
CA VAL A 45 2.11 -9.90 -8.08
C VAL A 45 1.37 -10.37 -9.32
N THR A 46 0.47 -9.54 -9.84
CA THR A 46 -0.37 -9.83 -11.00
C THR A 46 0.02 -8.91 -12.15
N MET A 47 0.14 -9.45 -13.34
CA MET A 47 0.35 -8.70 -14.57
C MET A 47 -1.00 -8.57 -15.30
N GLY A 48 -1.41 -7.34 -15.56
CA GLY A 48 -2.75 -7.06 -16.04
C GLY A 48 -3.80 -7.55 -15.03
N GLU A 49 -4.94 -8.02 -15.52
CA GLU A 49 -6.05 -8.44 -14.66
C GLU A 49 -6.10 -9.96 -14.41
N THR A 50 -5.29 -10.76 -15.12
CA THR A 50 -5.52 -12.19 -15.23
C THR A 50 -4.34 -13.09 -14.90
N THR A 51 -3.10 -12.59 -14.87
CA THR A 51 -1.92 -13.44 -14.76
C THR A 51 -1.12 -13.20 -13.48
N ILE A 52 -1.02 -14.22 -12.64
CA ILE A 52 -0.16 -14.16 -11.45
C ILE A 52 1.28 -14.45 -11.87
N MET A 53 2.16 -13.47 -11.66
CA MET A 53 3.59 -13.55 -11.98
C MET A 53 4.43 -14.02 -10.80
N LYS A 54 3.98 -13.74 -9.56
CA LYS A 54 4.70 -14.12 -8.34
C LYS A 54 3.73 -14.28 -7.18
N HIS A 55 3.99 -15.28 -6.33
CA HIS A 55 3.17 -15.58 -5.15
C HIS A 55 3.79 -15.13 -3.83
N GLY A 56 5.09 -14.90 -3.76
CA GLY A 56 5.82 -14.60 -2.51
C GLY A 56 6.67 -13.34 -2.61
N ALA A 57 6.11 -12.21 -3.07
CA ALA A 57 6.79 -10.93 -3.03
C ALA A 57 6.80 -10.35 -1.61
N LYS A 58 7.94 -9.82 -1.17
CA LYS A 58 8.04 -9.08 0.09
C LYS A 58 7.71 -7.61 -0.17
N LYS A 59 6.57 -7.17 0.37
CA LYS A 59 6.02 -5.82 0.17
C LYS A 59 6.14 -4.94 1.41
N VAL A 60 6.63 -5.51 2.52
CA VAL A 60 6.84 -4.82 3.79
C VAL A 60 8.29 -4.92 4.23
N ARG A 61 8.80 -3.88 4.89
CA ARG A 61 10.21 -3.77 5.28
C ARG A 61 10.39 -2.96 6.55
N LYS A 62 11.51 -3.23 7.25
CA LYS A 62 12.08 -2.31 8.23
C LYS A 62 13.12 -1.43 7.57
N ILE A 63 13.09 -0.14 7.87
CA ILE A 63 14.07 0.84 7.41
C ILE A 63 14.59 1.66 8.58
N TYR A 64 15.52 2.57 8.33
CA TYR A 64 16.10 3.48 9.30
C TYR A 64 16.47 2.80 10.62
N LYS A 65 17.57 2.03 10.60
CA LYS A 65 18.07 1.28 11.78
C LYS A 65 17.04 0.31 12.39
N ASN A 66 16.15 -0.23 11.55
CA ASN A 66 15.04 -1.11 11.94
C ASN A 66 14.01 -0.48 12.89
N SER A 67 13.91 0.86 12.93
CA SER A 67 12.97 1.58 13.79
C SER A 67 11.69 2.05 13.11
N VAL A 68 11.60 1.91 11.78
CA VAL A 68 10.43 2.28 10.98
C VAL A 68 9.99 1.11 10.13
N LEU A 69 8.70 0.77 10.20
CA LEU A 69 8.04 -0.19 9.33
C LEU A 69 7.50 0.52 8.10
N THR A 70 7.66 -0.07 6.92
CA THR A 70 7.05 0.44 5.69
C THR A 70 6.40 -0.67 4.88
N GLY A 71 5.30 -0.32 4.20
CA GLY A 71 4.64 -1.17 3.23
C GLY A 71 4.12 -0.35 2.06
N PHE A 72 4.22 -0.89 0.85
CA PHE A 72 3.93 -0.17 -0.37
C PHE A 72 2.91 -0.92 -1.23
N ALA A 73 1.89 -0.21 -1.69
CA ALA A 73 0.91 -0.67 -2.67
C ALA A 73 1.07 0.11 -3.97
N GLY A 74 1.46 -0.58 -5.04
CA GLY A 74 1.78 -0.04 -6.35
C GLY A 74 2.76 -0.91 -7.11
N SER A 75 3.47 -0.35 -8.10
CA SER A 75 4.49 -1.08 -8.87
C SER A 75 5.70 -1.45 -8.00
N VAL A 76 6.25 -2.65 -8.21
CA VAL A 76 7.41 -3.16 -7.46
C VAL A 76 8.66 -2.29 -7.66
N SER A 77 8.89 -1.80 -8.88
CA SER A 77 10.03 -0.92 -9.20
C SER A 77 9.98 0.39 -8.41
N ASP A 78 8.77 0.92 -8.25
CA ASP A 78 8.53 2.20 -7.59
C ASP A 78 8.69 2.08 -6.08
N ALA A 79 8.29 0.92 -5.52
CA ALA A 79 8.45 0.61 -4.10
C ALA A 79 9.91 0.72 -3.64
N PHE A 80 10.86 0.21 -4.43
CA PHE A 80 12.30 0.29 -4.10
C PHE A 80 12.78 1.74 -4.09
N SER A 81 12.53 2.47 -5.17
CA SER A 81 12.94 3.87 -5.31
C SER A 81 12.37 4.75 -4.21
N LEU A 82 11.08 4.59 -3.88
CA LEU A 82 10.41 5.36 -2.83
C LEU A 82 10.93 5.01 -1.44
N THR A 83 11.20 3.73 -1.17
CA THR A 83 11.76 3.30 0.12
C THR A 83 13.14 3.90 0.36
N GLU A 84 14.03 3.89 -0.65
CA GLU A 84 15.35 4.53 -0.54
C GLU A 84 15.27 6.04 -0.32
N LYS A 85 14.37 6.71 -1.04
CA LYS A 85 14.13 8.15 -0.86
C LYS A 85 13.56 8.46 0.53
N PHE A 86 12.68 7.60 1.04
CA PHE A 86 12.11 7.77 2.36
C PHE A 86 13.16 7.58 3.47
N GLU A 87 14.02 6.59 3.35
CA GLU A 87 15.10 6.37 4.30
C GLU A 87 16.06 7.57 4.38
N LYS A 88 16.40 8.19 3.24
CA LYS A 88 17.16 9.44 3.21
C LYS A 88 16.42 10.59 3.92
N LYS A 89 15.10 10.70 3.75
CA LYS A 89 14.31 11.71 4.47
C LYS A 89 14.27 11.45 5.98
N LEU A 90 14.23 10.20 6.40
CA LEU A 90 14.36 9.85 7.82
C LEU A 90 15.74 10.23 8.38
N GLU A 91 16.82 10.03 7.63
CA GLU A 91 18.16 10.48 8.00
C GLU A 91 18.23 12.01 8.12
N GLU A 92 17.74 12.76 7.11
CA GLU A 92 17.71 14.23 7.09
C GLU A 92 16.91 14.82 8.27
N HIS A 93 15.89 14.11 8.76
CA HIS A 93 15.03 14.55 9.85
C HIS A 93 15.29 13.81 11.17
N SER A 94 16.47 13.16 11.31
CA SER A 94 16.90 12.48 12.54
C SER A 94 15.88 11.44 13.06
N GLY A 95 15.21 10.74 12.13
CA GLY A 95 14.23 9.70 12.43
C GLY A 95 12.82 10.21 12.74
N ASN A 96 12.55 11.52 12.68
CA ASN A 96 11.20 12.04 12.88
C ASN A 96 10.29 11.62 11.72
N LEU A 97 9.42 10.63 11.96
CA LEU A 97 8.58 10.00 10.96
C LEU A 97 7.65 11.00 10.25
N ARG A 98 6.96 11.86 11.01
CA ARG A 98 6.02 12.84 10.44
C ARG A 98 6.72 13.84 9.53
N ARG A 99 7.87 14.37 9.93
CA ARG A 99 8.64 15.32 9.10
C ARG A 99 9.20 14.65 7.86
N ALA A 100 9.74 13.46 7.99
CA ALA A 100 10.25 12.68 6.87
C ALA A 100 9.14 12.32 5.87
N ALA A 101 7.94 11.95 6.35
CA ALA A 101 6.78 11.66 5.52
C ALA A 101 6.32 12.87 4.71
N VAL A 102 6.22 14.05 5.33
CA VAL A 102 5.88 15.30 4.64
C VAL A 102 6.95 15.65 3.60
N ALA A 103 8.23 15.52 3.92
CA ALA A 103 9.33 15.79 2.98
C ALA A 103 9.32 14.80 1.80
N LEU A 104 9.01 13.52 2.03
CA LEU A 104 8.84 12.54 0.95
C LEU A 104 7.63 12.89 0.08
N ALA A 105 6.49 13.22 0.66
CA ALA A 105 5.27 13.56 -0.07
C ALA A 105 5.48 14.80 -0.98
N GLN A 106 6.17 15.82 -0.49
CA GLN A 106 6.56 16.98 -1.28
C GLN A 106 7.49 16.63 -2.43
N LEU A 107 8.52 15.80 -2.17
CA LEU A 107 9.41 15.28 -3.22
C LEU A 107 8.63 14.48 -4.26
N TRP A 108 7.76 13.57 -3.82
CA TRP A 108 6.95 12.71 -4.69
C TRP A 108 6.07 13.54 -5.64
N ARG A 109 5.36 14.51 -5.10
CA ARG A 109 4.50 15.41 -5.88
C ARG A 109 5.27 16.30 -6.86
N SER A 110 6.47 16.77 -6.50
CA SER A 110 7.27 17.70 -7.30
C SER A 110 8.09 17.02 -8.40
N ASP A 111 8.43 15.75 -8.25
CA ASP A 111 9.22 14.97 -9.21
C ASP A 111 8.35 14.55 -10.39
N LYS A 112 8.74 14.96 -11.62
CA LYS A 112 7.99 14.68 -12.86
C LYS A 112 7.85 13.18 -13.15
N ALA A 113 8.83 12.37 -12.77
CA ALA A 113 8.81 10.93 -12.96
C ALA A 113 7.93 10.23 -11.91
N MET A 114 7.95 10.73 -10.67
CA MET A 114 7.27 10.10 -9.54
C MET A 114 5.79 10.51 -9.40
N ARG A 115 5.43 11.76 -9.72
CA ARG A 115 4.07 12.29 -9.50
C ARG A 115 2.94 11.54 -10.24
N ASN A 116 3.29 10.77 -11.26
CA ASN A 116 2.33 9.96 -12.02
C ASN A 116 2.19 8.53 -11.45
N LEU A 117 2.90 8.21 -10.36
CA LEU A 117 2.79 6.90 -9.74
C LEU A 117 1.50 6.82 -8.90
N GLU A 118 0.59 5.99 -9.33
CA GLU A 118 -0.60 5.63 -8.55
C GLU A 118 -0.21 4.64 -7.46
N ALA A 119 0.27 5.14 -6.34
CA ALA A 119 0.78 4.33 -5.26
C ALA A 119 0.48 4.93 -3.89
N LEU A 120 0.43 4.05 -2.90
CA LEU A 120 0.27 4.38 -1.49
C LEU A 120 1.38 3.69 -0.68
N MET A 121 1.86 4.38 0.34
CA MET A 121 2.81 3.83 1.30
C MET A 121 2.24 3.96 2.71
N ILE A 122 2.32 2.89 3.50
CA ILE A 122 2.16 2.97 4.95
C ILE A 122 3.55 3.09 5.57
N ALA A 123 3.68 3.95 6.58
CA ALA A 123 4.85 4.07 7.43
C ALA A 123 4.42 4.08 8.90
N ALA A 124 5.10 3.32 9.75
CA ALA A 124 4.79 3.23 11.17
C ALA A 124 6.06 3.17 12.02
N ASP A 125 6.04 3.85 13.15
CA ASP A 125 7.00 3.75 14.24
C ASP A 125 6.28 3.65 15.59
N LYS A 126 7.00 3.80 16.70
CA LYS A 126 6.42 3.72 18.05
C LYS A 126 5.42 4.83 18.37
N GLU A 127 5.46 5.95 17.63
CA GLU A 127 4.67 7.15 17.92
C GLU A 127 3.56 7.39 16.90
N SER A 128 3.75 6.96 15.63
CA SER A 128 2.91 7.35 14.50
C SER A 128 2.63 6.21 13.55
N LEU A 129 1.43 6.26 12.97
CA LEU A 129 1.00 5.44 11.82
C LEU A 129 0.52 6.38 10.73
N LEU A 130 1.13 6.33 9.54
CA LEU A 130 0.90 7.28 8.47
C LEU A 130 0.62 6.57 7.14
N VAL A 131 -0.24 7.18 6.31
CA VAL A 131 -0.38 6.87 4.88
C VAL A 131 0.18 8.03 4.08
N ILE A 132 1.05 7.73 3.14
CA ILE A 132 1.68 8.69 2.24
C ILE A 132 1.24 8.36 0.82
N SER A 133 0.76 9.36 0.07
CA SER A 133 0.28 9.19 -1.29
C SER A 133 1.12 9.95 -2.33
N GLY A 134 1.03 9.48 -3.58
CA GLY A 134 1.75 10.09 -4.71
C GLY A 134 1.30 11.51 -5.08
N ASN A 135 0.10 11.91 -4.68
CA ASN A 135 -0.40 13.29 -4.86
C ASN A 135 0.09 14.27 -3.78
N GLY A 136 0.89 13.79 -2.83
CA GLY A 136 1.55 14.62 -1.82
C GLY A 136 0.80 14.73 -0.50
N GLU A 137 -0.18 13.86 -0.25
CA GLU A 137 -0.90 13.79 1.01
C GLU A 137 -0.19 12.90 2.02
N VAL A 138 -0.24 13.31 3.28
CA VAL A 138 0.17 12.52 4.44
C VAL A 138 -1.00 12.50 5.40
N ILE A 139 -1.55 11.30 5.61
CA ILE A 139 -2.73 11.08 6.45
C ILE A 139 -2.32 10.27 7.66
N GLU A 140 -2.64 10.75 8.85
CA GLU A 140 -2.62 9.97 10.08
C GLU A 140 -4.04 9.46 10.30
N PRO A 141 -4.30 8.14 10.28
CA PRO A 141 -5.65 7.61 10.46
C PRO A 141 -6.16 7.87 11.89
N ASP A 142 -7.47 8.00 12.03
CA ASP A 142 -8.11 8.22 13.35
C ASP A 142 -7.94 7.02 14.30
N GLU A 143 -7.75 5.84 13.74
CA GLU A 143 -7.56 4.58 14.47
C GLU A 143 -6.12 4.09 14.32
N ASP A 144 -5.63 3.32 15.27
CA ASP A 144 -4.27 2.76 15.28
C ASP A 144 -4.12 1.54 14.34
N PHE A 145 -4.85 1.53 13.22
CA PHE A 145 -4.70 0.57 12.13
C PHE A 145 -5.12 1.17 10.79
N ILE A 146 -4.57 0.64 9.72
CA ILE A 146 -4.88 1.02 8.33
C ILE A 146 -4.58 -0.12 7.37
N ALA A 147 -5.27 -0.15 6.23
CA ALA A 147 -4.96 -1.03 5.12
C ALA A 147 -5.03 -0.29 3.79
N ILE A 148 -4.17 -0.69 2.85
CA ILE A 148 -4.08 -0.11 1.50
C ILE A 148 -3.98 -1.21 0.44
N GLY A 149 -4.23 -0.83 -0.81
CA GLY A 149 -4.11 -1.69 -1.97
C GLY A 149 -5.41 -2.39 -2.35
N SER A 150 -5.35 -3.35 -3.29
CA SER A 150 -6.52 -3.97 -3.92
C SER A 150 -7.46 -4.67 -2.95
N GLY A 151 -6.92 -5.39 -1.96
CA GLY A 151 -7.68 -6.02 -0.87
C GLY A 151 -7.83 -5.13 0.37
N GLY A 152 -7.37 -3.87 0.31
CA GLY A 152 -7.29 -2.98 1.47
C GLY A 152 -8.61 -2.80 2.20
N ASN A 153 -9.71 -2.60 1.49
CA ASN A 153 -11.01 -2.40 2.12
C ASN A 153 -11.49 -3.64 2.91
N TYR A 154 -11.23 -4.85 2.41
CA TYR A 154 -11.58 -6.10 3.09
C TYR A 154 -10.70 -6.29 4.33
N ALA A 155 -9.39 -6.05 4.19
CA ALA A 155 -8.44 -6.13 5.29
C ALA A 155 -8.73 -5.06 6.36
N TYR A 156 -9.09 -3.84 5.97
CA TYR A 156 -9.47 -2.77 6.88
C TYR A 156 -10.72 -3.12 7.69
N ALA A 157 -11.77 -3.62 7.03
CA ALA A 157 -12.99 -4.06 7.72
C ALA A 157 -12.73 -5.18 8.71
N ALA A 158 -11.90 -6.17 8.32
CA ALA A 158 -11.49 -7.26 9.21
C ALA A 158 -10.66 -6.74 10.39
N ALA A 159 -9.64 -5.91 10.13
CA ALA A 159 -8.81 -5.30 11.17
C ALA A 159 -9.64 -4.47 12.15
N THR A 160 -10.64 -3.72 11.66
CA THR A 160 -11.57 -2.96 12.52
C THR A 160 -12.29 -3.85 13.51
N ALA A 161 -12.87 -4.94 13.04
CA ALA A 161 -13.61 -5.87 13.89
C ALA A 161 -12.69 -6.55 14.92
N LEU A 162 -11.53 -7.04 14.48
CA LEU A 162 -10.56 -7.71 15.35
C LEU A 162 -9.95 -6.75 16.38
N PHE A 163 -9.60 -5.54 15.94
CA PHE A 163 -9.01 -4.53 16.83
C PHE A 163 -9.98 -4.10 17.93
N LYS A 164 -11.25 -3.86 17.60
CA LYS A 164 -12.25 -3.35 18.54
C LYS A 164 -12.87 -4.41 19.45
N HIS A 165 -12.89 -5.66 19.04
CA HIS A 165 -13.68 -6.69 19.73
C HIS A 165 -12.83 -7.87 20.22
N THR A 166 -11.49 -7.83 20.13
CA THR A 166 -10.61 -8.86 20.62
C THR A 166 -9.37 -8.28 21.30
N ASP A 167 -8.69 -9.12 22.10
CA ASP A 167 -7.40 -8.81 22.72
C ASP A 167 -6.21 -9.35 21.89
N MET A 168 -6.42 -9.64 20.62
CA MET A 168 -5.38 -10.12 19.71
C MET A 168 -4.25 -9.12 19.60
N LYS A 169 -3.00 -9.60 19.53
CA LYS A 169 -1.81 -8.78 19.27
C LYS A 169 -1.82 -8.22 17.86
N ALA A 170 -1.06 -7.15 17.62
CA ALA A 170 -0.97 -6.51 16.32
C ALA A 170 -0.62 -7.52 15.21
N GLU A 171 0.32 -8.43 15.43
CA GLU A 171 0.71 -9.45 14.44
C GLU A 171 -0.44 -10.42 14.10
N GLU A 172 -1.24 -10.82 15.08
CA GLU A 172 -2.36 -11.72 14.89
C GLU A 172 -3.47 -11.05 14.08
N ILE A 173 -3.79 -9.78 14.39
CA ILE A 173 -4.77 -8.99 13.65
C ILE A 173 -4.33 -8.81 12.19
N VAL A 174 -3.06 -8.43 11.96
CA VAL A 174 -2.51 -8.24 10.62
C VAL A 174 -2.62 -9.51 9.79
N LYS A 175 -2.20 -10.65 10.34
CA LYS A 175 -2.27 -11.94 9.63
C LYS A 175 -3.69 -12.36 9.32
N GLU A 176 -4.60 -12.23 10.27
CA GLU A 176 -5.99 -12.64 10.08
C GLU A 176 -6.73 -11.71 9.10
N ALA A 177 -6.52 -10.40 9.21
CA ALA A 177 -7.08 -9.44 8.26
C ALA A 177 -6.62 -9.70 6.81
N LEU A 178 -5.35 -10.05 6.61
CA LEU A 178 -4.83 -10.42 5.29
C LEU A 178 -5.40 -11.76 4.79
N ARG A 179 -5.59 -12.77 5.65
CA ARG A 179 -6.25 -14.03 5.28
C ARG A 179 -7.69 -13.80 4.85
N ILE A 180 -8.45 -13.00 5.60
CA ILE A 180 -9.82 -12.64 5.23
C ILE A 180 -9.83 -11.92 3.89
N ALA A 181 -8.94 -10.93 3.69
CA ALA A 181 -8.84 -10.23 2.41
C ALA A 181 -8.49 -11.18 1.25
N SER A 182 -7.59 -12.14 1.47
CA SER A 182 -7.19 -13.11 0.43
C SER A 182 -8.31 -14.07 0.03
N SER A 183 -9.26 -14.34 0.92
CA SER A 183 -10.44 -15.16 0.61
C SER A 183 -11.50 -14.46 -0.25
N ILE A 184 -11.38 -13.13 -0.42
CA ILE A 184 -12.38 -12.29 -1.11
C ILE A 184 -11.78 -11.61 -2.35
N CYS A 185 -10.57 -11.06 -2.23
CA CYS A 185 -9.92 -10.29 -3.27
C CYS A 185 -9.06 -11.17 -4.18
N VAL A 186 -9.39 -11.24 -5.46
CA VAL A 186 -8.64 -12.02 -6.47
C VAL A 186 -7.18 -11.56 -6.66
N TYR A 187 -6.86 -10.35 -6.21
CA TYR A 187 -5.52 -9.75 -6.29
C TYR A 187 -4.72 -9.89 -4.99
N THR A 188 -5.16 -10.73 -4.07
CA THR A 188 -4.52 -10.92 -2.75
C THR A 188 -4.40 -12.40 -2.47
N ASN A 189 -3.24 -12.88 -2.04
CA ASN A 189 -3.05 -14.26 -1.63
C ASN A 189 -2.70 -14.39 -0.14
N ASP A 190 -2.63 -15.62 0.36
CA ASP A 190 -2.34 -15.97 1.75
C ASP A 190 -0.84 -16.18 2.04
N ASN A 191 0.05 -15.90 1.08
CA ASN A 191 1.51 -15.84 1.31
C ASN A 191 1.87 -14.55 2.04
N ILE A 192 1.60 -14.51 3.33
CA ILE A 192 1.71 -13.31 4.15
C ILE A 192 3.13 -13.16 4.68
N SER A 193 3.71 -11.98 4.48
CA SER A 193 4.94 -11.54 5.15
C SER A 193 4.62 -10.45 6.16
N VAL A 194 5.28 -10.49 7.33
CA VAL A 194 5.09 -9.50 8.39
C VAL A 194 6.42 -8.97 8.89
N GLU A 195 6.41 -7.71 9.35
CA GLU A 195 7.49 -7.06 10.08
C GLU A 195 6.89 -6.39 11.33
N LYS A 196 7.67 -6.35 12.42
CA LYS A 196 7.21 -5.78 13.71
C LYS A 196 8.32 -5.02 14.43
N LEU A 197 7.93 -4.00 15.19
CA LEU A 197 8.80 -3.28 16.14
C LEU A 197 8.60 -3.79 17.54
#